data_c5a659fa224662b8347def4ab9547e22
#
_entry.id   c5a659fa224662b8347def4ab9547e22
#
_cell.length_a   1.000
_cell.length_b   1.000
_cell.length_c   1.000
_cell.angle_alpha   90.00
_cell.angle_beta   90.00
_cell.angle_gamma   90.00
#
_symmetry.space_group_name_H-M   'P 1'
#
loop_
_entity.id
_entity.type
_entity.pdbx_description
1 polymer ?
#
loop_
_entity_poly.entity_id
_entity_poly.type
_entity_poly.pdbx_seq_one_letter_code
_entity_poly.pdbx_strand_id
1 'polypeptide(L)'
;MERTQLASIAFSGCFVGMVVAYPICGFFADVFGWAADFYVTGLLALVWSVIWLWVVRDRPEDDPHISSKELRYIKDSLCGFSTDKEIPVPWRSISTSMPVWSIAVAQFCADWGNFTLLTQLPSFMRDTLSFNLAETGFISALPYVAMALMTQISGFLNDWVRATHLSTTQTRKLFNCSAFTCQAICMFAISYTNTPTGIIFC
;
A
#
# COMPACT_ATOMS: atom_id res chain seq x y z
N MET A 1 15.43 -3.11 13.19
CA MET A 1 14.27 -4.01 13.01
C MET A 1 12.94 -3.28 13.23
N GLU A 2 12.76 -2.55 14.30
CA GLU A 2 11.48 -1.85 14.62
C GLU A 2 10.97 -0.90 13.51
N ARG A 3 11.85 -0.11 12.87
CA ARG A 3 11.47 0.80 11.80
C ARG A 3 10.80 0.11 10.59
N THR A 4 11.34 -1.04 10.20
CA THR A 4 10.80 -1.80 9.05
C THR A 4 9.44 -2.40 9.39
N GLN A 5 9.29 -2.91 10.61
CA GLN A 5 8.01 -3.47 11.07
C GLN A 5 6.93 -2.40 11.17
N LEU A 6 7.24 -1.25 11.77
CA LEU A 6 6.30 -0.12 11.86
C LEU A 6 5.88 0.39 10.49
N ALA A 7 6.81 0.52 9.55
CA ALA A 7 6.51 0.90 8.17
C ALA A 7 5.60 -0.14 7.48
N SER A 8 5.89 -1.44 7.64
CA SER A 8 5.06 -2.50 7.06
C SER A 8 3.64 -2.51 7.62
N ILE A 9 3.48 -2.27 8.92
CA ILE A 9 2.16 -2.15 9.56
C ILE A 9 1.41 -0.93 9.00
N ALA A 10 2.07 0.22 8.88
CA ALA A 10 1.46 1.43 8.33
C ALA A 10 1.02 1.24 6.87
N PHE A 11 1.88 0.63 6.03
CA PHE A 11 1.53 0.34 4.64
C PHE A 11 0.42 -0.72 4.50
N SER A 12 0.35 -1.71 5.39
CA SER A 12 -0.74 -2.68 5.36
C SER A 12 -2.11 -2.05 5.59
N GLY A 13 -2.17 -0.91 6.29
CA GLY A 13 -3.38 -0.12 6.47
C GLY A 13 -4.04 0.30 5.16
N CYS A 14 -3.26 0.55 4.09
CA CYS A 14 -3.80 0.87 2.77
C CYS A 14 -4.63 -0.29 2.21
N PHE A 15 -4.12 -1.52 2.30
CA PHE A 15 -4.82 -2.70 1.80
C PHE A 15 -6.05 -3.04 2.64
N VAL A 16 -5.94 -2.93 3.96
CA VAL A 16 -7.09 -3.10 4.88
C VAL A 16 -8.16 -2.06 4.57
N GLY A 17 -7.76 -0.81 4.30
CA GLY A 17 -8.67 0.25 3.87
C GLY A 17 -9.44 -0.11 2.61
N MET A 18 -8.77 -0.67 1.58
CA MET A 18 -9.42 -1.12 0.35
C MET A 18 -10.39 -2.29 0.60
N VAL A 19 -9.99 -3.26 1.41
CA VAL A 19 -10.86 -4.42 1.78
C VAL A 19 -12.15 -3.96 2.44
N VAL A 20 -12.10 -2.91 3.25
CA VAL A 20 -13.27 -2.34 3.94
C VAL A 20 -14.06 -1.42 3.01
N ALA A 21 -13.37 -0.59 2.22
CA ALA A 21 -14.01 0.41 1.36
C ALA A 21 -14.85 -0.22 0.25
N TYR A 22 -14.34 -1.23 -0.45
CA TYR A 22 -15.06 -1.84 -1.58
C TYR A 22 -16.46 -2.36 -1.25
N PRO A 23 -16.66 -3.19 -0.22
CA PRO A 23 -18.00 -3.63 0.17
C PRO A 23 -18.90 -2.48 0.63
N ILE A 24 -18.34 -1.53 1.35
CA ILE A 24 -19.09 -0.37 1.85
C ILE A 24 -19.57 0.49 0.68
N CYS A 25 -18.67 0.86 -0.23
CA CYS A 25 -19.00 1.65 -1.42
C CYS A 25 -19.99 0.91 -2.32
N GLY A 26 -19.80 -0.41 -2.53
CA GLY A 26 -20.74 -1.22 -3.30
C GLY A 26 -22.14 -1.22 -2.69
N PHE A 27 -22.25 -1.38 -1.37
CA PHE A 27 -23.52 -1.35 -0.66
C PHE A 27 -24.20 0.03 -0.71
N PHE A 28 -23.47 1.12 -0.44
CA PHE A 28 -24.03 2.47 -0.49
C PHE A 28 -24.43 2.87 -1.90
N ALA A 29 -23.66 2.50 -2.91
CA ALA A 29 -23.99 2.78 -4.30
C ALA A 29 -25.24 2.03 -4.76
N ASP A 30 -25.46 0.81 -4.29
CA ASP A 30 -26.64 -0.01 -4.64
C ASP A 30 -27.92 0.51 -3.96
N VAL A 31 -27.86 0.84 -2.66
CA VAL A 31 -29.04 1.21 -1.85
C VAL A 31 -29.40 2.68 -1.97
N PHE A 32 -28.42 3.58 -1.94
CA PHE A 32 -28.62 5.04 -1.86
C PHE A 32 -28.18 5.77 -3.12
N GLY A 33 -27.61 5.05 -4.09
CA GLY A 33 -27.08 5.62 -5.33
C GLY A 33 -25.64 6.13 -5.16
N TRP A 34 -24.99 6.36 -6.30
CA TRP A 34 -23.57 6.71 -6.39
C TRP A 34 -23.15 7.96 -5.58
N ALA A 35 -24.05 8.93 -5.44
CA ALA A 35 -23.74 10.18 -4.73
C ALA A 35 -23.56 9.97 -3.21
N ALA A 36 -24.26 9.00 -2.62
CA ALA A 36 -24.16 8.71 -1.19
C ALA A 36 -22.76 8.23 -0.79
N ASP A 37 -22.10 7.50 -1.67
CA ASP A 37 -20.74 7.03 -1.45
C ASP A 37 -19.75 8.17 -1.22
N PHE A 38 -19.83 9.24 -2.05
CA PHE A 38 -18.98 10.42 -1.88
C PHE A 38 -19.28 11.19 -0.59
N TYR A 39 -20.56 11.28 -0.20
CA TYR A 39 -20.91 11.96 1.07
C TYR A 39 -20.43 11.20 2.28
N VAL A 40 -20.60 9.88 2.31
CA VAL A 40 -20.20 9.04 3.45
C VAL A 40 -18.68 9.01 3.58
N THR A 41 -17.96 8.74 2.50
CA THR A 41 -16.49 8.70 2.51
C THR A 41 -15.89 10.07 2.79
N GLY A 42 -16.46 11.14 2.24
CA GLY A 42 -16.06 12.51 2.55
C GLY A 42 -16.26 12.89 4.00
N LEU A 43 -17.40 12.52 4.59
CA LEU A 43 -17.67 12.76 6.01
C LEU A 43 -16.70 11.99 6.92
N LEU A 44 -16.43 10.73 6.61
CA LEU A 44 -15.45 9.93 7.34
C LEU A 44 -14.04 10.55 7.26
N ALA A 45 -13.64 11.05 6.09
CA ALA A 45 -12.36 11.74 5.91
C ALA A 45 -12.28 13.02 6.74
N LEU A 46 -13.36 13.81 6.80
CA LEU A 46 -13.43 15.02 7.62
C LEU A 46 -13.32 14.70 9.12
N VAL A 47 -14.08 13.71 9.59
CA VAL A 47 -14.00 13.26 10.99
C VAL A 47 -12.59 12.80 11.33
N TRP A 48 -11.98 11.98 10.46
CA TRP A 48 -10.60 11.53 10.64
C TRP A 48 -9.61 12.70 10.67
N SER A 49 -9.75 13.67 9.77
CA SER A 49 -8.90 14.84 9.73
C SER A 49 -8.95 15.66 11.02
N VAL A 50 -10.14 15.83 11.58
CA VAL A 50 -10.31 16.52 12.89
C VAL A 50 -9.61 15.74 14.00
N ILE A 51 -9.82 14.41 14.07
CA ILE A 51 -9.15 13.55 15.05
C ILE A 51 -7.63 13.63 14.88
N TRP A 52 -7.14 13.56 13.65
CA TRP A 52 -5.72 13.64 13.34
C TRP A 52 -5.09 14.94 13.85
N LEU A 53 -5.69 16.08 13.51
CA LEU A 53 -5.21 17.40 13.95
C LEU A 53 -5.20 17.55 15.48
N TRP A 54 -6.09 16.84 16.15
CA TRP A 54 -6.18 16.91 17.61
C TRP A 54 -5.18 15.98 18.29
N VAL A 55 -4.95 14.79 17.75
CA VAL A 55 -4.14 13.74 18.39
C VAL A 55 -2.67 13.80 17.97
N VAL A 56 -2.38 14.09 16.68
CA VAL A 56 -1.03 14.00 16.15
C VAL A 56 -0.24 15.27 16.38
N ARG A 57 0.99 15.13 16.84
CA ARG A 57 1.97 16.21 17.03
C ARG A 57 3.18 15.97 16.14
N ASP A 58 3.76 17.05 15.62
CA ASP A 58 4.92 16.99 14.72
C ASP A 58 6.20 16.59 15.46
N ARG A 59 6.31 16.95 16.74
CA ARG A 59 7.47 16.65 17.57
C ARG A 59 7.07 15.89 18.81
N PRO A 60 7.86 14.90 19.22
CA PRO A 60 7.61 14.15 20.46
C PRO A 60 7.63 15.06 21.70
N GLU A 61 8.29 16.21 21.63
CA GLU A 61 8.39 17.20 22.71
C GLU A 61 7.07 17.95 22.94
N ASP A 62 6.25 18.05 21.90
CA ASP A 62 4.98 18.80 21.93
C ASP A 62 3.81 17.90 22.37
N ASP A 63 4.05 16.62 22.62
CA ASP A 63 3.04 15.68 23.08
C ASP A 63 2.94 15.70 24.61
N PRO A 64 1.81 16.16 25.17
CA PRO A 64 1.61 16.22 26.62
C PRO A 64 1.52 14.85 27.29
N HIS A 65 1.30 13.78 26.53
CA HIS A 65 1.09 12.42 27.05
C HIS A 65 2.34 11.56 27.00
N ILE A 66 3.44 12.05 26.39
CA ILE A 66 4.68 11.29 26.27
C ILE A 66 5.38 11.14 27.63
N SER A 67 5.84 9.93 27.92
CA SER A 67 6.66 9.66 29.09
C SER A 67 8.05 10.28 28.96
N SER A 68 8.59 10.87 30.05
CA SER A 68 9.96 11.41 30.07
C SER A 68 11.03 10.36 29.70
N LYS A 69 10.75 9.09 29.95
CA LYS A 69 11.61 7.95 29.59
C LYS A 69 11.61 7.69 28.09
N GLU A 70 10.46 7.73 27.48
CA GLU A 70 10.25 7.53 26.07
C GLU A 70 10.81 8.70 25.25
N LEU A 71 10.56 9.93 25.68
CA LEU A 71 11.13 11.13 25.07
C LEU A 71 12.67 11.07 25.05
N ARG A 72 13.28 10.65 26.15
CA ARG A 72 14.74 10.48 26.25
C ARG A 72 15.22 9.40 25.29
N TYR A 73 14.55 8.23 25.25
CA TYR A 73 14.90 7.15 24.33
C TYR A 73 14.83 7.57 22.86
N ILE A 74 13.80 8.32 22.47
CA ILE A 74 13.65 8.86 21.11
C ILE A 74 14.79 9.85 20.80
N LYS A 75 15.08 10.79 21.72
CA LYS A 75 16.17 11.77 21.54
C LYS A 75 17.53 11.10 21.41
N ASP A 76 17.83 10.16 22.28
CA ASP A 76 19.11 9.42 22.25
C ASP A 76 19.24 8.59 20.95
N SER A 77 18.13 8.03 20.46
CA SER A 77 18.10 7.28 19.19
C SER A 77 18.25 8.19 17.96
N LEU A 78 17.89 9.47 18.05
CA LEU A 78 17.98 10.47 16.98
C LEU A 78 19.25 11.32 17.03
N CYS A 79 20.03 11.28 18.12
CA CYS A 79 21.24 12.07 18.32
C CYS A 79 22.32 11.92 17.23
N GLY A 80 22.19 10.98 16.30
CA GLY A 80 23.04 10.86 15.11
C GLY A 80 22.48 11.47 13.83
N PHE A 81 21.25 12.00 13.84
CA PHE A 81 20.52 12.44 12.65
C PHE A 81 20.13 13.92 12.63
N SER A 82 20.45 14.68 13.67
CA SER A 82 20.15 16.11 13.67
C SER A 82 21.14 16.85 12.76
N THR A 83 20.76 17.01 11.52
CA THR A 83 21.40 17.89 10.57
C THR A 83 20.55 19.15 10.42
N ASP A 84 20.74 20.12 11.29
CA ASP A 84 20.15 21.47 11.15
C ASP A 84 20.80 22.29 10.02
N LYS A 85 21.55 21.66 9.14
CA LYS A 85 22.09 22.31 7.95
C LYS A 85 21.13 22.12 6.80
N GLU A 86 20.55 23.20 6.32
CA GLU A 86 19.87 23.24 5.01
C GLU A 86 20.91 22.92 3.91
N ILE A 87 20.99 21.65 3.55
CA ILE A 87 21.86 21.19 2.47
C ILE A 87 21.08 21.45 1.17
N PRO A 88 21.63 22.24 0.22
CA PRO A 88 20.97 22.44 -1.06
C PRO A 88 20.79 21.12 -1.77
N VAL A 89 19.57 20.84 -2.23
CA VAL A 89 19.23 19.56 -2.88
C VAL A 89 19.99 19.46 -4.21
N PRO A 90 20.84 18.45 -4.40
CA PRO A 90 21.65 18.31 -5.61
C PRO A 90 20.82 17.70 -6.77
N TRP A 91 19.89 18.44 -7.32
CA TRP A 91 18.95 17.98 -8.36
C TRP A 91 19.64 17.32 -9.56
N ARG A 92 20.75 17.89 -10.03
CA ARG A 92 21.49 17.33 -11.16
C ARG A 92 22.07 15.95 -10.83
N SER A 93 22.56 15.75 -9.63
CA SER A 93 23.12 14.48 -9.18
C SER A 93 22.03 13.42 -9.03
N ILE A 94 20.83 13.82 -8.56
CA ILE A 94 19.67 12.96 -8.44
C ILE A 94 19.17 12.51 -9.82
N SER A 95 19.00 13.45 -10.75
CA SER A 95 18.45 13.16 -12.08
C SER A 95 19.39 12.34 -12.97
N THR A 96 20.68 12.32 -12.70
CA THR A 96 21.67 11.50 -13.45
C THR A 96 22.00 10.17 -12.77
N SER A 97 21.42 9.92 -11.58
CA SER A 97 21.69 8.72 -10.79
C SER A 97 20.92 7.50 -11.31
N MET A 98 21.61 6.48 -11.81
CA MET A 98 21.00 5.21 -12.25
C MET A 98 20.17 4.49 -11.17
N PRO A 99 20.57 4.43 -9.88
CA PRO A 99 19.75 3.89 -8.81
C PRO A 99 18.41 4.61 -8.66
N VAL A 100 18.37 5.94 -8.82
CA VAL A 100 17.13 6.72 -8.73
C VAL A 100 16.19 6.36 -9.88
N TRP A 101 16.69 6.28 -11.10
CA TRP A 101 15.91 5.84 -12.24
C TRP A 101 15.37 4.40 -12.09
N SER A 102 16.19 3.50 -11.54
CA SER A 102 15.75 2.13 -11.27
C SER A 102 14.57 2.09 -10.30
N ILE A 103 14.59 2.90 -9.25
CA ILE A 103 13.48 3.01 -8.30
C ILE A 103 12.25 3.63 -8.99
N ALA A 104 12.43 4.71 -9.76
CA ALA A 104 11.34 5.39 -10.45
C ALA A 104 10.62 4.47 -11.44
N VAL A 105 11.37 3.72 -12.26
CA VAL A 105 10.79 2.76 -13.22
C VAL A 105 10.08 1.61 -12.49
N ALA A 106 10.70 1.05 -11.45
CA ALA A 106 10.07 -0.02 -10.67
C ALA A 106 8.76 0.46 -10.02
N GLN A 107 8.75 1.66 -9.43
CA GLN A 107 7.55 2.24 -8.84
C GLN A 107 6.47 2.49 -9.91
N PHE A 108 6.84 3.06 -11.05
CA PHE A 108 5.91 3.27 -12.15
C PHE A 108 5.24 1.97 -12.61
N CYS A 109 6.01 0.89 -12.78
CA CYS A 109 5.46 -0.41 -13.17
C CYS A 109 4.53 -1.01 -12.10
N ALA A 110 4.91 -0.88 -10.83
CA ALA A 110 4.09 -1.35 -9.71
C ALA A 110 2.77 -0.58 -9.62
N ASP A 111 2.82 0.74 -9.71
CA ASP A 111 1.64 1.60 -9.66
C ASP A 111 0.74 1.38 -10.87
N TRP A 112 1.32 1.24 -12.07
CA TRP A 112 0.55 0.93 -13.27
C TRP A 112 -0.30 -0.33 -13.10
N GLY A 113 0.30 -1.42 -12.62
CA GLY A 113 -0.42 -2.67 -12.36
C GLY A 113 -1.49 -2.52 -11.28
N ASN A 114 -1.15 -1.87 -10.18
CA ASN A 114 -2.05 -1.66 -9.07
C ASN A 114 -3.27 -0.79 -9.44
N PHE A 115 -3.04 0.34 -10.10
CA PHE A 115 -4.13 1.22 -10.55
C PHE A 115 -4.96 0.61 -11.68
N THR A 116 -4.36 -0.19 -12.55
CA THR A 116 -5.11 -0.94 -13.56
C THR A 116 -6.08 -1.92 -12.90
N LEU A 117 -5.60 -2.68 -11.92
CA LEU A 117 -6.46 -3.59 -11.17
C LEU A 117 -7.56 -2.84 -10.41
N LEU A 118 -7.19 -1.73 -9.73
CA LEU A 118 -8.11 -0.90 -8.95
C LEU A 118 -9.28 -0.37 -9.79
N THR A 119 -9.00 0.10 -10.98
CA THR A 119 -9.99 0.79 -11.83
C THR A 119 -10.72 -0.14 -12.77
N GLN A 120 -10.04 -1.14 -13.33
CA GLN A 120 -10.60 -1.99 -14.37
C GLN A 120 -11.30 -3.22 -13.81
N LEU A 121 -10.87 -3.75 -12.65
CA LEU A 121 -11.45 -4.97 -12.10
C LEU A 121 -12.95 -4.84 -11.80
N PRO A 122 -13.45 -3.80 -11.12
CA PRO A 122 -14.88 -3.63 -10.87
C PRO A 122 -15.69 -3.49 -12.17
N SER A 123 -15.18 -2.74 -13.15
CA SER A 123 -15.82 -2.55 -14.45
C SER A 123 -15.88 -3.87 -15.22
N PHE A 124 -14.79 -4.61 -15.26
CA PHE A 124 -14.72 -5.92 -15.89
C PHE A 124 -15.68 -6.93 -15.26
N MET A 125 -15.75 -6.97 -13.92
CA MET A 125 -16.66 -7.85 -13.19
C MET A 125 -18.12 -7.55 -13.54
N ARG A 126 -18.48 -6.28 -13.63
CA ARG A 126 -19.83 -5.86 -13.96
C ARG A 126 -20.18 -6.11 -15.42
N ASP A 127 -19.30 -5.72 -16.35
CA ASP A 127 -19.62 -5.71 -17.78
C ASP A 127 -19.47 -7.10 -18.42
N THR A 128 -18.54 -7.92 -17.94
CA THR A 128 -18.28 -9.26 -18.52
C THR A 128 -19.01 -10.36 -17.76
N LEU A 129 -19.11 -10.25 -16.43
CA LEU A 129 -19.67 -11.30 -15.58
C LEU A 129 -21.08 -10.99 -15.08
N SER A 130 -21.63 -9.81 -15.40
CA SER A 130 -22.99 -9.36 -15.05
C SER A 130 -23.31 -9.41 -13.55
N PHE A 131 -22.30 -9.18 -12.68
CA PHE A 131 -22.51 -9.11 -11.24
C PHE A 131 -23.23 -7.82 -10.82
N ASN A 132 -24.02 -7.91 -9.75
CA ASN A 132 -24.62 -6.74 -9.10
C ASN A 132 -23.55 -5.87 -8.43
N LEU A 133 -23.86 -4.58 -8.16
CA LEU A 133 -22.92 -3.64 -7.56
C LEU A 133 -22.37 -4.14 -6.19
N ALA A 134 -23.24 -4.68 -5.35
CA ALA A 134 -22.85 -5.21 -4.06
C ALA A 134 -21.93 -6.43 -4.19
N GLU A 135 -22.27 -7.38 -5.08
CA GLU A 135 -21.43 -8.56 -5.37
C GLU A 135 -20.07 -8.15 -5.94
N THR A 136 -20.08 -7.17 -6.87
CA THR A 136 -18.84 -6.61 -7.44
C THR A 136 -17.94 -6.02 -6.36
N GLY A 137 -18.51 -5.29 -5.38
CA GLY A 137 -17.76 -4.74 -4.26
C GLY A 137 -17.08 -5.81 -3.41
N PHE A 138 -17.80 -6.86 -3.04
CA PHE A 138 -17.24 -7.96 -2.25
C PHE A 138 -16.15 -8.73 -3.00
N ILE A 139 -16.38 -9.09 -4.25
CA ILE A 139 -15.42 -9.85 -5.05
C ILE A 139 -14.18 -9.02 -5.34
N SER A 140 -14.34 -7.73 -5.63
CA SER A 140 -13.21 -6.81 -5.86
C SER A 140 -12.35 -6.57 -4.60
N ALA A 141 -12.86 -6.86 -3.41
CA ALA A 141 -12.08 -6.80 -2.18
C ALA A 141 -11.11 -7.98 -2.01
N LEU A 142 -11.42 -9.16 -2.59
CA LEU A 142 -10.62 -10.38 -2.41
C LEU A 142 -9.13 -10.24 -2.80
N PRO A 143 -8.76 -9.64 -3.94
CA PRO A 143 -7.36 -9.42 -4.28
C PRO A 143 -6.62 -8.59 -3.22
N TYR A 144 -7.28 -7.60 -2.61
CA TYR A 144 -6.67 -6.75 -1.59
C TYR A 144 -6.50 -7.47 -0.24
N VAL A 145 -7.37 -8.42 0.09
CA VAL A 145 -7.14 -9.35 1.21
C VAL A 145 -5.87 -10.18 0.96
N ALA A 146 -5.74 -10.74 -0.25
CA ALA A 146 -4.55 -11.48 -0.63
C ALA A 146 -3.29 -10.60 -0.59
N MET A 147 -3.36 -9.36 -1.09
CA MET A 147 -2.25 -8.40 -1.04
C MET A 147 -1.86 -8.06 0.42
N ALA A 148 -2.83 -7.84 1.31
CA ALA A 148 -2.57 -7.57 2.71
C ALA A 148 -1.82 -8.74 3.38
N LEU A 149 -2.28 -9.96 3.16
CA LEU A 149 -1.64 -11.18 3.69
C LEU A 149 -0.23 -11.38 3.10
N MET A 150 -0.09 -11.26 1.78
CA MET A 150 1.19 -11.42 1.08
C MET A 150 2.21 -10.36 1.48
N THR A 151 1.79 -9.15 1.80
CA THR A 151 2.68 -8.08 2.30
C THR A 151 3.33 -8.49 3.62
N GLN A 152 2.57 -9.09 4.54
CA GLN A 152 3.13 -9.58 5.82
C GLN A 152 4.05 -10.79 5.61
N ILE A 153 3.60 -11.76 4.80
CA ILE A 153 4.38 -12.97 4.49
C ILE A 153 5.70 -12.61 3.79
N SER A 154 5.65 -11.71 2.80
CA SER A 154 6.84 -11.29 2.05
C SER A 154 7.82 -10.51 2.92
N GLY A 155 7.34 -9.69 3.87
CA GLY A 155 8.18 -9.01 4.84
C GLY A 155 8.96 -10.00 5.70
N PHE A 156 8.26 -10.98 6.28
CA PHE A 156 8.88 -12.05 7.08
C PHE A 156 9.87 -12.91 6.26
N LEU A 157 9.46 -13.31 5.06
CA LEU A 157 10.29 -14.12 4.16
C LEU A 157 11.55 -13.36 3.70
N ASN A 158 11.42 -12.07 3.42
CA ASN A 158 12.54 -11.21 3.06
C ASN A 158 13.58 -11.12 4.20
N ASP A 159 13.13 -10.93 5.44
CA ASP A 159 14.01 -10.88 6.60
C ASP A 159 14.68 -12.25 6.85
N TRP A 160 13.97 -13.35 6.70
CA TRP A 160 14.49 -14.70 6.83
C TRP A 160 15.57 -15.03 5.76
N VAL A 161 15.28 -14.73 4.49
CA VAL A 161 16.22 -14.95 3.37
C VAL A 161 17.48 -14.11 3.53
N ARG A 162 17.34 -12.87 3.98
CA ARG A 162 18.47 -11.97 4.26
C ARG A 162 19.34 -12.45 5.40
N ALA A 163 18.73 -13.04 6.44
CA ALA A 163 19.46 -13.54 7.59
C ALA A 163 20.26 -14.83 7.29
N THR A 164 19.79 -15.63 6.32
CA THR A 164 20.31 -16.99 6.10
C THR A 164 21.19 -17.16 4.87
N HIS A 165 20.91 -16.47 3.75
CA HIS A 165 21.47 -16.90 2.48
C HIS A 165 21.98 -15.80 1.54
N LEU A 166 21.39 -14.60 1.51
CA LEU A 166 21.63 -13.61 0.47
C LEU A 166 22.04 -12.23 1.02
N SER A 167 22.81 -11.50 0.21
CA SER A 167 23.05 -10.09 0.50
C SER A 167 21.76 -9.27 0.36
N THR A 168 21.67 -8.14 1.05
CA THR A 168 20.52 -7.23 1.00
C THR A 168 20.14 -6.84 -0.44
N THR A 169 21.13 -6.63 -1.30
CA THR A 169 20.91 -6.26 -2.71
C THR A 169 20.33 -7.42 -3.52
N GLN A 170 20.83 -8.63 -3.32
CA GLN A 170 20.34 -9.83 -4.01
C GLN A 170 18.92 -10.16 -3.59
N THR A 171 18.63 -10.10 -2.30
CA THR A 171 17.29 -10.33 -1.77
C THR A 171 16.28 -9.35 -2.38
N ARG A 172 16.59 -8.05 -2.38
CA ARG A 172 15.71 -7.04 -2.97
C ARG A 172 15.47 -7.27 -4.47
N LYS A 173 16.51 -7.61 -5.23
CA LYS A 173 16.38 -7.94 -6.65
C LYS A 173 15.51 -9.17 -6.86
N LEU A 174 15.72 -10.22 -6.10
CA LEU A 174 14.96 -11.46 -6.21
C LEU A 174 13.46 -11.20 -5.98
N PHE A 175 13.10 -10.55 -4.87
CA PHE A 175 11.70 -10.28 -4.55
C PHE A 175 11.03 -9.34 -5.56
N ASN A 176 11.70 -8.27 -6.00
CA ASN A 176 11.14 -7.36 -7.01
C ASN A 176 10.95 -8.07 -8.37
N CYS A 177 11.98 -8.77 -8.85
CA CYS A 177 11.88 -9.44 -10.16
C CYS A 177 10.83 -10.57 -10.13
N SER A 178 10.76 -11.35 -9.04
CA SER A 178 9.74 -12.40 -8.91
C SER A 178 8.31 -11.83 -8.87
N ALA A 179 8.10 -10.72 -8.15
CA ALA A 179 6.81 -10.06 -8.09
C ALA A 179 6.34 -9.56 -9.47
N PHE A 180 7.18 -8.84 -10.20
CA PHE A 180 6.85 -8.36 -11.55
C PHE A 180 6.66 -9.50 -12.55
N THR A 181 7.45 -10.57 -12.45
CA THR A 181 7.29 -11.74 -13.32
C THR A 181 5.97 -12.45 -13.03
N CYS A 182 5.62 -12.63 -11.77
CA CYS A 182 4.34 -13.21 -11.37
C CYS A 182 3.17 -12.35 -11.87
N GLN A 183 3.24 -11.04 -11.66
CA GLN A 183 2.22 -10.10 -12.15
C GLN A 183 2.04 -10.19 -13.68
N ALA A 184 3.14 -10.22 -14.43
CA ALA A 184 3.08 -10.35 -15.89
C ALA A 184 2.43 -11.68 -16.32
N ILE A 185 2.80 -12.79 -15.68
CA ILE A 185 2.21 -14.11 -15.95
C ILE A 185 0.71 -14.10 -15.65
N CYS A 186 0.29 -13.55 -14.52
CA CYS A 186 -1.12 -13.44 -14.16
C CYS A 186 -1.91 -12.59 -15.17
N MET A 187 -1.37 -11.45 -15.59
CA MET A 187 -2.01 -10.61 -16.61
C MET A 187 -2.17 -11.33 -17.95
N PHE A 188 -1.16 -12.10 -18.38
CA PHE A 188 -1.29 -12.96 -19.55
C PHE A 188 -2.32 -14.07 -19.36
N ALA A 189 -2.34 -14.71 -18.20
CA ALA A 189 -3.30 -15.80 -17.92
C ALA A 189 -4.75 -15.29 -17.93
N ILE A 190 -5.02 -14.10 -17.39
CA ILE A 190 -6.35 -13.47 -17.41
C ILE A 190 -6.84 -13.29 -18.85
N SER A 191 -5.96 -12.93 -19.79
CA SER A 191 -6.36 -12.72 -21.20
C SER A 191 -6.88 -14.01 -21.89
N TYR A 192 -6.56 -15.17 -21.37
CA TYR A 192 -7.02 -16.46 -21.90
C TYR A 192 -8.16 -17.11 -21.08
N THR A 193 -8.45 -16.56 -19.90
CA THR A 193 -9.50 -17.11 -19.03
C THR A 193 -10.81 -16.36 -19.21
N ASN A 194 -11.86 -17.12 -19.61
CA ASN A 194 -13.23 -16.61 -19.73
C ASN A 194 -14.11 -17.02 -18.55
N THR A 195 -13.52 -17.52 -17.46
CA THR A 195 -14.28 -18.02 -16.30
C THR A 195 -14.08 -17.09 -15.10
N PRO A 196 -15.15 -16.74 -14.35
CA PRO A 196 -15.06 -15.88 -13.16
C PRO A 196 -14.04 -16.36 -12.14
N THR A 197 -14.02 -17.68 -11.89
CA THR A 197 -13.09 -18.33 -10.97
C THR A 197 -11.63 -18.18 -11.38
N GLY A 198 -11.31 -18.33 -12.67
CA GLY A 198 -9.94 -18.16 -13.16
C GLY A 198 -9.40 -16.73 -12.98
N ILE A 199 -10.29 -15.73 -13.10
CA ILE A 199 -9.93 -14.32 -12.97
C ILE A 199 -9.67 -13.92 -11.51
N ILE A 200 -10.43 -14.48 -10.56
CA ILE A 200 -10.25 -14.20 -9.13
C ILE A 200 -8.95 -14.81 -8.58
N PHE A 201 -8.49 -15.94 -9.14
CA PHE A 201 -7.29 -16.64 -8.69
C PHE A 201 -5.98 -16.16 -9.37
N CYS A 202 -6.06 -15.37 -10.43
CA CYS A 202 -4.90 -14.74 -11.06
C CYS A 202 -4.59 -13.36 -10.51
#